data_04273c3fe5387ce1da850dde6d59a652
#
_entry.id   04273c3fe5387ce1da850dde6d59a652
#
_cell.length_a   1.000
_cell.length_b   1.000
_cell.length_c   1.000
_cell.angle_alpha   90.00
_cell.angle_beta   90.00
_cell.angle_gamma   90.00
#
_symmetry.space_group_name_H-M   'P 1'
#
loop_
_entity.id
_entity.type
_entity.pdbx_description
1 polymer ?
#
loop_
_entity_poly.entity_id
_entity_poly.type
_entity_poly.pdbx_seq_one_letter_code
_entity_poly.pdbx_strand_id
1 'polypeptide(L)'
;DKQMIKEKDAFESEDFREMAARLEYLKEIRGIGVFTASPGMGKTFALRCFAKGLNPNLYQCAYLCLSTVSVQEFYRQLCEALGLESGFGKSQMFKSIQERLYYLYKEKKQPFICILDEAQYLNSNILRDLKMLMNQKYDSVNCFSLILCGEPYLNHILEKQVNEALRQRIVVHYNFHGLTDQEVSD
;
A
#
# COMPACT_ATOMS: atom_id res chain seq x y z
N ASP A 1 -12.16 -21.63 17.91
CA ASP A 1 -12.68 -20.42 17.33
C ASP A 1 -12.36 -20.33 15.85
N LYS A 2 -13.38 -20.12 15.02
CA LYS A 2 -13.27 -20.12 13.56
C LYS A 2 -12.32 -19.04 13.03
N GLN A 3 -12.26 -17.88 13.69
CA GLN A 3 -11.37 -16.79 13.26
C GLN A 3 -9.91 -17.13 13.56
N MET A 4 -9.61 -17.69 14.70
CA MET A 4 -8.24 -18.12 15.03
C MET A 4 -7.75 -19.21 14.10
N ILE A 5 -8.60 -20.16 13.73
CA ILE A 5 -8.27 -21.22 12.78
C ILE A 5 -7.96 -20.63 11.40
N LYS A 6 -8.78 -19.66 10.94
CA LYS A 6 -8.55 -18.99 9.66
C LYS A 6 -7.25 -18.20 9.65
N GLU A 7 -6.92 -17.50 10.74
CA GLU A 7 -5.68 -16.75 10.85
C GLU A 7 -4.46 -17.67 10.85
N LYS A 8 -4.54 -18.80 11.55
CA LYS A 8 -3.48 -19.79 11.58
C LYS A 8 -3.27 -20.40 10.19
N ASP A 9 -4.33 -20.76 9.49
CA ASP A 9 -4.24 -21.32 8.14
C ASP A 9 -3.63 -20.30 7.17
N ALA A 10 -4.04 -19.03 7.28
CA ALA A 10 -3.47 -17.96 6.46
C ALA A 10 -1.97 -17.78 6.74
N PHE A 11 -1.56 -17.83 8.01
CA PHE A 11 -0.16 -17.67 8.41
C PHE A 11 0.74 -18.78 7.83
N GLU A 12 0.23 -20.02 7.74
CA GLU A 12 0.97 -21.16 7.21
C GLU A 12 0.94 -21.25 5.69
N SER A 13 0.13 -20.43 5.00
CA SER A 13 -0.03 -20.50 3.55
C SER A 13 1.19 -19.97 2.80
N GLU A 14 1.38 -20.49 1.60
CA GLU A 14 2.41 -20.01 0.68
C GLU A 14 2.18 -18.53 0.33
N ASP A 15 0.91 -18.15 0.08
CA ASP A 15 0.55 -16.76 -0.24
C ASP A 15 0.95 -15.80 0.88
N PHE A 16 0.71 -16.18 2.14
CA PHE A 16 1.10 -15.34 3.27
C PHE A 16 2.62 -15.17 3.31
N ARG A 17 3.37 -16.26 3.17
CA ARG A 17 4.84 -16.22 3.21
C ARG A 17 5.40 -15.37 2.07
N GLU A 18 4.86 -15.53 0.88
CA GLU A 18 5.28 -14.75 -0.29
C GLU A 18 4.97 -13.26 -0.10
N MET A 19 3.76 -12.94 0.35
CA MET A 19 3.39 -11.55 0.59
C MET A 19 4.26 -10.93 1.67
N ALA A 20 4.48 -11.64 2.78
CA ALA A 20 5.32 -11.15 3.87
C ALA A 20 6.75 -10.85 3.39
N ALA A 21 7.34 -11.75 2.61
CA ALA A 21 8.69 -11.56 2.08
C ALA A 21 8.76 -10.36 1.13
N ARG A 22 7.76 -10.21 0.27
CA ARG A 22 7.72 -9.12 -0.70
C ARG A 22 7.44 -7.76 -0.06
N LEU A 23 6.64 -7.74 1.01
CA LEU A 23 6.44 -6.52 1.80
C LEU A 23 7.73 -6.08 2.47
N GLU A 24 8.51 -7.01 3.04
CA GLU A 24 9.81 -6.70 3.62
C GLU A 24 10.79 -6.15 2.58
N TYR A 25 10.81 -6.74 1.39
CA TYR A 25 11.61 -6.25 0.27
C TYR A 25 11.21 -4.83 -0.12
N LEU A 26 9.90 -4.58 -0.23
CA LEU A 26 9.37 -3.27 -0.61
C LEU A 26 9.71 -2.19 0.43
N LYS A 27 9.72 -2.57 1.70
CA LYS A 27 10.13 -1.68 2.80
C LYS A 27 11.56 -1.16 2.59
N GLU A 28 12.46 -2.02 2.12
CA GLU A 28 13.85 -1.67 1.91
C GLU A 28 14.09 -0.83 0.66
N ILE A 29 13.48 -1.21 -0.47
CA ILE A 29 13.76 -0.55 -1.75
C ILE A 29 12.80 0.60 -2.07
N ARG A 30 11.67 0.65 -1.42
CA ARG A 30 10.57 1.59 -1.68
C ARG A 30 10.01 1.41 -3.10
N GLY A 31 9.03 2.20 -3.48
CA GLY A 31 8.33 2.05 -4.75
C GLY A 31 6.94 1.48 -4.55
N ILE A 32 6.35 0.91 -5.61
CA ILE A 32 4.98 0.43 -5.59
C ILE A 32 4.95 -1.10 -5.55
N GLY A 33 4.17 -1.64 -4.60
CA GLY A 33 3.84 -3.06 -4.55
C GLY A 33 2.36 -3.25 -4.81
N VAL A 34 2.02 -4.24 -5.62
CA VAL A 34 0.63 -4.59 -5.94
C VAL A 34 0.38 -6.03 -5.52
N PHE A 35 -0.66 -6.22 -4.70
CA PHE A 35 -1.04 -7.53 -4.20
C PHE A 35 -2.53 -7.73 -4.45
N THR A 36 -2.90 -8.82 -5.11
CA THR A 36 -4.29 -9.13 -5.36
C THR A 36 -4.67 -10.48 -4.78
N ALA A 37 -5.86 -10.55 -4.22
CA ALA A 37 -6.42 -11.77 -3.65
C ALA A 37 -7.94 -11.71 -3.70
N SER A 38 -8.57 -12.85 -3.93
CA SER A 38 -10.01 -12.97 -3.78
C SER A 38 -10.39 -12.81 -2.31
N PRO A 39 -11.63 -12.40 -2.01
CA PRO A 39 -12.06 -12.23 -0.63
C PRO A 39 -11.83 -13.49 0.22
N GLY A 40 -11.37 -13.29 1.46
CA GLY A 40 -11.16 -14.39 2.39
C GLY A 40 -9.84 -15.14 2.26
N MET A 41 -8.93 -14.71 1.39
CA MET A 41 -7.63 -15.38 1.21
C MET A 41 -6.54 -14.92 2.20
N GLY A 42 -6.86 -13.97 3.10
CA GLY A 42 -5.92 -13.57 4.15
C GLY A 42 -5.04 -12.37 3.79
N LYS A 43 -5.33 -11.66 2.72
CA LYS A 43 -4.53 -10.48 2.33
C LYS A 43 -4.50 -9.40 3.40
N THR A 44 -5.66 -9.10 3.99
CA THR A 44 -5.78 -8.08 5.03
C THR A 44 -5.01 -8.49 6.29
N PHE A 45 -5.06 -9.77 6.64
CA PHE A 45 -4.30 -10.30 7.76
C PHE A 45 -2.79 -10.12 7.55
N ALA A 46 -2.30 -10.43 6.36
CA ALA A 46 -0.88 -10.25 6.02
C ALA A 46 -0.46 -8.77 6.11
N LEU A 47 -1.30 -7.87 5.63
CA LEU A 47 -1.04 -6.42 5.73
C LEU A 47 -0.97 -5.96 7.18
N ARG A 48 -1.89 -6.43 8.02
CA ARG A 48 -1.93 -6.07 9.44
C ARG A 48 -0.69 -6.59 10.17
N CYS A 49 -0.27 -7.81 9.89
CA CYS A 49 0.94 -8.37 10.46
C CYS A 49 2.16 -7.53 10.09
N PHE A 50 2.26 -7.15 8.83
CA PHE A 50 3.34 -6.30 8.35
C PHE A 50 3.33 -4.94 9.04
N ALA A 51 2.18 -4.27 9.09
CA ALA A 51 2.07 -2.94 9.70
C ALA A 51 2.42 -2.96 11.19
N LYS A 52 1.95 -3.98 11.92
CA LYS A 52 2.26 -4.14 13.35
C LYS A 52 3.73 -4.44 13.60
N GLY A 53 4.40 -5.09 12.67
CA GLY A 53 5.81 -5.44 12.79
C GLY A 53 6.77 -4.30 12.45
N LEU A 54 6.27 -3.18 11.95
CA LEU A 54 7.12 -2.05 11.60
C LEU A 54 7.66 -1.36 12.85
N ASN A 55 8.96 -1.05 12.83
CA ASN A 55 9.56 -0.26 13.89
C ASN A 55 9.16 1.20 13.72
N PRO A 56 8.39 1.80 14.67
CA PRO A 56 7.92 3.18 14.53
C PRO A 56 9.04 4.22 14.59
N ASN A 57 10.23 3.83 15.04
CA ASN A 57 11.39 4.71 15.02
C ASN A 57 12.05 4.79 13.64
N LEU A 58 11.79 3.81 12.78
CA LEU A 58 12.41 3.71 11.45
C LEU A 58 11.44 3.98 10.31
N TYR A 59 10.14 3.82 10.54
CA TYR A 59 9.12 3.94 9.49
C TYR A 59 7.89 4.65 10.04
N GLN A 60 7.27 5.45 9.19
CA GLN A 60 5.96 6.01 9.44
C GLN A 60 4.98 5.35 8.48
N CYS A 61 3.83 4.90 8.98
CA CYS A 61 2.90 4.10 8.20
C CYS A 61 1.48 4.63 8.30
N ALA A 62 0.75 4.60 7.17
CA ALA A 62 -0.68 4.81 7.14
C ALA A 62 -1.36 3.61 6.50
N TYR A 63 -2.51 3.24 7.04
CA TYR A 63 -3.36 2.17 6.51
C TYR A 63 -4.73 2.75 6.21
N LEU A 64 -5.08 2.81 4.93
CA LEU A 64 -6.37 3.34 4.48
C LEU A 64 -7.15 2.27 3.72
N CYS A 65 -8.45 2.17 4.02
CA CYS A 65 -9.35 1.28 3.31
C CYS A 65 -10.17 2.10 2.32
N LEU A 66 -9.99 1.87 1.03
CA LEU A 66 -10.57 2.72 -0.02
C LEU A 66 -12.06 2.49 -0.26
N SER A 67 -12.62 1.39 0.26
CA SER A 67 -14.05 1.11 0.09
C SER A 67 -14.94 2.11 0.84
N THR A 68 -14.40 2.81 1.83
CA THR A 68 -15.18 3.66 2.74
C THR A 68 -14.80 5.13 2.68
N VAL A 69 -13.90 5.54 1.78
CA VAL A 69 -13.41 6.93 1.76
C VAL A 69 -13.72 7.61 0.43
N SER A 70 -14.14 8.88 0.50
CA SER A 70 -14.21 9.78 -0.64
C SER A 70 -12.81 10.31 -0.97
N VAL A 71 -12.66 10.99 -2.11
CA VAL A 71 -11.39 11.63 -2.48
C VAL A 71 -10.93 12.61 -1.40
N GLN A 72 -11.85 13.44 -0.91
CA GLN A 72 -11.55 14.44 0.13
C GLN A 72 -11.12 13.76 1.43
N GLU A 73 -11.84 12.72 1.83
CA GLU A 73 -11.53 11.96 3.03
C GLU A 73 -10.17 11.26 2.91
N PHE A 74 -9.84 10.77 1.73
CA PHE A 74 -8.53 10.17 1.46
C PHE A 74 -7.39 11.15 1.77
N TYR A 75 -7.48 12.39 1.26
CA TYR A 75 -6.46 13.40 1.50
C TYR A 75 -6.41 13.81 2.97
N ARG A 76 -7.55 13.91 3.62
CA ARG A 76 -7.62 14.24 5.03
C ARG A 76 -6.92 13.17 5.88
N GLN A 77 -7.24 11.92 5.64
CA GLN A 77 -6.62 10.81 6.38
C GLN A 77 -5.12 10.71 6.12
N LEU A 78 -4.70 10.96 4.88
CA LEU A 78 -3.29 10.95 4.54
C LEU A 78 -2.53 12.10 5.24
N CYS A 79 -3.11 13.28 5.27
CA CYS A 79 -2.55 14.41 6.02
C CYS A 79 -2.42 14.08 7.50
N GLU A 80 -3.47 13.53 8.11
CA GLU A 80 -3.45 13.15 9.53
C GLU A 80 -2.35 12.13 9.82
N ALA A 81 -2.21 11.13 8.96
CA ALA A 81 -1.18 10.10 9.11
C ALA A 81 0.23 10.68 9.01
N LEU A 82 0.39 11.76 8.27
CA LEU A 82 1.68 12.44 8.09
C LEU A 82 1.91 13.56 9.13
N GLY A 83 0.97 13.76 10.06
CA GLY A 83 1.07 14.82 11.06
C GLY A 83 0.87 16.21 10.50
N LEU A 84 0.13 16.32 9.39
CA LEU A 84 -0.16 17.59 8.72
C LEU A 84 -1.57 18.06 9.05
N GLU A 85 -1.76 19.37 9.01
CA GLU A 85 -3.09 19.94 9.15
C GLU A 85 -3.94 19.62 7.92
N SER A 86 -5.19 19.27 8.14
CA SER A 86 -6.19 19.03 7.10
C SER A 86 -7.26 20.12 7.18
N GLY A 87 -8.02 20.30 6.11
CA GLY A 87 -9.04 21.35 6.05
C GLY A 87 -8.74 22.43 5.04
N PHE A 88 -7.58 22.38 4.43
CA PHE A 88 -7.23 23.24 3.31
C PHE A 88 -7.71 22.63 1.99
N GLY A 89 -7.64 23.38 0.90
CA GLY A 89 -7.96 22.89 -0.41
C GLY A 89 -7.03 21.76 -0.85
N LYS A 90 -7.49 20.97 -1.81
CA LYS A 90 -6.76 19.80 -2.31
C LYS A 90 -5.32 20.14 -2.75
N SER A 91 -5.14 21.24 -3.48
CA SER A 91 -3.82 21.64 -3.98
C SER A 91 -2.82 21.88 -2.86
N GLN A 92 -3.27 22.53 -1.78
CA GLN A 92 -2.42 22.81 -0.64
C GLN A 92 -2.09 21.56 0.15
N MET A 93 -3.09 20.69 0.35
CA MET A 93 -2.85 19.40 1.01
C MET A 93 -1.86 18.55 0.20
N PHE A 94 -2.03 18.48 -1.11
CA PHE A 94 -1.13 17.74 -1.99
C PHE A 94 0.32 18.23 -1.86
N LYS A 95 0.51 19.54 -1.90
CA LYS A 95 1.84 20.14 -1.77
C LYS A 95 2.46 19.83 -0.41
N SER A 96 1.68 19.95 0.66
CA SER A 96 2.15 19.63 2.02
C SER A 96 2.53 18.16 2.16
N ILE A 97 1.73 17.26 1.58
CA ILE A 97 2.00 15.84 1.56
C ILE A 97 3.33 15.57 0.82
N GLN A 98 3.50 16.16 -0.35
CA GLN A 98 4.70 15.98 -1.16
C GLN A 98 5.96 16.42 -0.41
N GLU A 99 5.91 17.57 0.23
CA GLU A 99 7.02 18.11 1.01
C GLU A 99 7.32 17.23 2.22
N ARG A 100 6.27 16.73 2.91
CA ARG A 100 6.43 15.89 4.08
C ARG A 100 7.03 14.53 3.74
N LEU A 101 6.60 13.91 2.66
CA LEU A 101 7.14 12.63 2.21
C LEU A 101 8.64 12.72 1.95
N TYR A 102 9.06 13.78 1.29
CA TYR A 102 10.47 14.04 1.03
C TYR A 102 11.25 14.29 2.32
N TYR A 103 10.69 15.10 3.22
CA TYR A 103 11.30 15.39 4.52
C TYR A 103 11.51 14.12 5.35
N LEU A 104 10.50 13.26 5.41
CA LEU A 104 10.58 12.02 6.18
C LEU A 104 11.69 11.11 5.65
N TYR A 105 11.83 11.05 4.34
CA TYR A 105 12.85 10.23 3.71
C TYR A 105 14.25 10.82 3.88
N LYS A 106 14.41 12.09 3.52
CA LYS A 106 15.73 12.73 3.36
C LYS A 106 16.30 13.23 4.69
N GLU A 107 15.48 13.89 5.50
CA GLU A 107 15.93 14.55 6.71
C GLU A 107 15.71 13.67 7.95
N LYS A 108 14.51 13.20 8.15
CA LYS A 108 14.15 12.46 9.36
C LYS A 108 14.60 11.00 9.33
N LYS A 109 14.88 10.45 8.15
CA LYS A 109 15.26 9.05 7.97
C LYS A 109 14.19 8.07 8.49
N GLN A 110 12.92 8.44 8.32
CA GLN A 110 11.75 7.62 8.64
C GLN A 110 10.84 7.57 7.41
N PRO A 111 11.21 6.84 6.35
CA PRO A 111 10.39 6.82 5.14
C PRO A 111 8.98 6.32 5.42
N PHE A 112 8.04 6.87 4.66
CA PHE A 112 6.62 6.61 4.81
C PHE A 112 6.23 5.36 4.03
N ILE A 113 5.35 4.55 4.65
CA ILE A 113 4.76 3.39 3.99
C ILE A 113 3.25 3.64 3.95
N CYS A 114 2.71 3.77 2.75
CA CYS A 114 1.30 4.01 2.51
C CYS A 114 0.63 2.72 2.05
N ILE A 115 -0.27 2.19 2.87
CA ILE A 115 -1.01 0.97 2.56
C ILE A 115 -2.43 1.35 2.18
N LEU A 116 -2.81 1.02 0.95
CA LEU A 116 -4.17 1.21 0.46
C LEU A 116 -4.82 -0.15 0.28
N ASP A 117 -5.69 -0.51 1.21
CA ASP A 117 -6.47 -1.75 1.14
C ASP A 117 -7.76 -1.51 0.35
N GLU A 118 -8.32 -2.59 -0.17
CA GLU A 118 -9.49 -2.53 -1.06
C GLU A 118 -9.25 -1.59 -2.25
N ALA A 119 -8.05 -1.69 -2.84
CA ALA A 119 -7.60 -0.78 -3.89
C ALA A 119 -8.35 -0.95 -5.22
N GLN A 120 -9.20 -1.97 -5.35
CA GLN A 120 -10.09 -2.07 -6.51
C GLN A 120 -11.10 -0.92 -6.58
N TYR A 121 -11.26 -0.17 -5.48
CA TYR A 121 -12.07 1.04 -5.44
C TYR A 121 -11.29 2.31 -5.77
N LEU A 122 -10.05 2.19 -6.26
CA LEU A 122 -9.24 3.35 -6.62
C LEU A 122 -9.95 4.23 -7.64
N ASN A 123 -10.07 5.50 -7.28
CA ASN A 123 -10.59 6.53 -8.15
C ASN A 123 -9.48 6.99 -9.10
N SER A 124 -9.82 7.31 -10.35
CA SER A 124 -8.85 7.75 -11.36
C SER A 124 -8.11 9.03 -10.93
N ASN A 125 -8.78 9.91 -10.19
CA ASN A 125 -8.17 11.14 -9.69
C ASN A 125 -7.12 10.84 -8.62
N ILE A 126 -7.44 9.93 -7.70
CA ILE A 126 -6.48 9.50 -6.66
C ILE A 126 -5.28 8.83 -7.32
N LEU A 127 -5.51 7.97 -8.30
CA LEU A 127 -4.43 7.27 -9.00
C LEU A 127 -3.50 8.26 -9.71
N ARG A 128 -4.07 9.28 -10.36
CA ARG A 128 -3.28 10.34 -11.00
C ARG A 128 -2.43 11.10 -10.00
N ASP A 129 -3.00 11.43 -8.84
CA ASP A 129 -2.30 12.18 -7.80
C ASP A 129 -1.19 11.33 -7.16
N LEU A 130 -1.43 10.05 -6.92
CA LEU A 130 -0.41 9.12 -6.43
C LEU A 130 0.78 9.07 -7.40
N LYS A 131 0.49 9.06 -8.69
CA LYS A 131 1.51 9.10 -9.73
C LYS A 131 2.36 10.37 -9.65
N MET A 132 1.71 11.51 -9.42
CA MET A 132 2.41 12.77 -9.26
C MET A 132 3.25 12.80 -7.98
N LEU A 133 2.77 12.20 -6.89
CA LEU A 133 3.52 12.08 -5.65
C LEU A 133 4.77 11.21 -5.81
N MET A 134 4.71 10.18 -6.65
CA MET A 134 5.85 9.31 -6.91
C MET A 134 6.91 9.97 -7.81
N ASN A 135 6.51 10.98 -8.59
CA ASN A 135 7.42 11.71 -9.49
C ASN A 135 7.99 12.95 -8.81
N GLN A 136 8.85 12.76 -7.82
CA GLN A 136 9.52 13.87 -7.15
C GLN A 136 10.60 14.47 -8.06
N LYS A 137 10.61 15.82 -8.14
CA LYS A 137 11.43 16.57 -9.10
C LYS A 137 12.93 16.51 -8.85
N TYR A 138 13.39 16.08 -7.69
CA TYR A 138 14.76 16.30 -7.27
C TYR A 138 15.65 15.06 -7.26
N ASP A 139 15.04 13.88 -7.23
CA ASP A 139 15.77 12.61 -7.28
C ASP A 139 14.91 11.58 -7.98
N SER A 140 15.50 10.76 -8.83
CA SER A 140 14.85 9.59 -9.42
C SER A 140 14.60 8.49 -8.38
N VAL A 141 14.82 8.79 -7.11
CA VAL A 141 14.70 7.84 -6.00
C VAL A 141 13.30 7.87 -5.42
N ASN A 142 12.73 6.71 -5.16
CA ASN A 142 11.44 6.59 -4.48
C ASN A 142 11.59 7.00 -3.01
N CYS A 143 10.85 8.04 -2.59
CA CYS A 143 10.91 8.55 -1.22
C CYS A 143 10.05 7.76 -0.26
N PHE A 144 9.09 6.98 -0.75
CA PHE A 144 8.15 6.23 0.07
C PHE A 144 7.71 4.96 -0.62
N SER A 145 7.09 4.07 0.15
CA SER A 145 6.51 2.84 -0.37
C SER A 145 5.00 3.00 -0.49
N LEU A 146 4.43 2.55 -1.60
CA LEU A 146 3.00 2.53 -1.83
C LEU A 146 2.57 1.08 -2.04
N ILE A 147 1.72 0.59 -1.15
CA ILE A 147 1.22 -0.78 -1.20
C ILE A 147 -0.24 -0.73 -1.62
N LEU A 148 -0.54 -1.28 -2.80
CA LEU A 148 -1.89 -1.41 -3.32
C LEU A 148 -2.33 -2.85 -3.16
N CYS A 149 -3.36 -3.08 -2.36
CA CYS A 149 -3.86 -4.41 -2.09
C CYS A 149 -5.37 -4.45 -2.35
N GLY A 150 -5.83 -5.42 -3.11
CA GLY A 150 -7.25 -5.52 -3.45
C GLY A 150 -7.64 -6.81 -4.10
N GLU A 151 -8.85 -6.86 -4.60
CA GLU A 151 -9.35 -7.98 -5.38
C GLU A 151 -8.72 -8.03 -6.77
N PRO A 152 -8.80 -9.15 -7.49
CA PRO A 152 -8.18 -9.28 -8.83
C PRO A 152 -8.57 -8.20 -9.84
N TYR A 153 -9.74 -7.58 -9.67
CA TYR A 153 -10.17 -6.47 -10.51
C TYR A 153 -9.18 -5.28 -10.48
N LEU A 154 -8.39 -5.17 -9.42
CA LEU A 154 -7.35 -4.14 -9.33
C LEU A 154 -6.37 -4.24 -10.50
N ASN A 155 -5.99 -5.45 -10.90
CA ASN A 155 -5.11 -5.64 -12.05
C ASN A 155 -5.68 -4.99 -13.32
N HIS A 156 -6.99 -5.12 -13.48
CA HIS A 156 -7.70 -4.56 -14.63
C HIS A 156 -7.69 -3.02 -14.62
N ILE A 157 -7.91 -2.43 -13.44
CA ILE A 157 -7.84 -0.98 -13.28
C ILE A 157 -6.43 -0.48 -13.62
N LEU A 158 -5.40 -1.15 -13.13
CA LEU A 158 -4.02 -0.76 -13.37
C LEU A 158 -3.63 -0.88 -14.83
N GLU A 159 -4.10 -1.90 -15.53
CA GLU A 159 -3.84 -2.07 -16.95
C GLU A 159 -4.44 -0.94 -17.80
N LYS A 160 -5.65 -0.49 -17.45
CA LYS A 160 -6.37 0.50 -18.24
C LYS A 160 -5.96 1.93 -17.98
N GLN A 161 -5.69 2.26 -16.72
CA GLN A 161 -5.54 3.66 -16.32
C GLN A 161 -4.11 4.05 -16.03
N VAL A 162 -3.21 3.09 -15.98
CA VAL A 162 -1.83 3.34 -15.62
C VAL A 162 -1.01 3.56 -16.86
N ASN A 163 -0.44 4.75 -16.96
CA ASN A 163 0.56 5.00 -17.97
C ASN A 163 1.87 4.30 -17.60
N GLU A 164 2.76 4.24 -18.56
CA GLU A 164 4.05 3.59 -18.46
C GLU A 164 4.87 4.07 -17.26
N ALA A 165 4.79 5.36 -16.94
CA ALA A 165 5.55 5.95 -15.84
C ALA A 165 5.25 5.30 -14.48
N LEU A 166 3.97 5.01 -14.19
CA LEU A 166 3.59 4.35 -12.94
C LEU A 166 3.96 2.87 -12.98
N ARG A 167 3.77 2.20 -14.13
CA ARG A 167 4.16 0.80 -14.28
C ARG A 167 5.63 0.58 -13.98
N GLN A 168 6.48 1.47 -14.41
CA GLN A 168 7.93 1.38 -14.17
C GLN A 168 8.28 1.47 -12.69
N ARG A 169 7.38 2.00 -11.86
CA ARG A 169 7.57 2.11 -10.42
C ARG A 169 6.98 0.95 -9.64
N ILE A 170 6.26 0.05 -10.30
CA ILE A 170 5.75 -1.17 -9.69
C ILE A 170 6.91 -2.18 -9.66
N VAL A 171 7.45 -2.38 -8.46
CA VAL A 171 8.62 -3.24 -8.27
C VAL A 171 8.24 -4.62 -7.73
N VAL A 172 7.02 -4.75 -7.20
CA VAL A 172 6.47 -6.01 -6.70
C VAL A 172 5.04 -6.15 -7.21
N HIS A 173 4.71 -7.31 -7.75
CA HIS A 173 3.36 -7.62 -8.18
C HIS A 173 3.09 -9.09 -7.89
N TYR A 174 2.22 -9.35 -6.93
CA TYR A 174 1.92 -10.71 -6.51
C TYR A 174 0.41 -10.94 -6.45
N ASN A 175 -0.05 -12.00 -7.12
CA ASN A 175 -1.45 -12.42 -7.11
C ASN A 175 -1.56 -13.70 -6.29
N PHE A 176 -2.45 -13.71 -5.31
CA PHE A 176 -2.68 -14.89 -4.48
C PHE A 176 -3.21 -16.05 -5.32
N HIS A 177 -2.72 -17.24 -5.03
CA HIS A 177 -3.12 -18.47 -5.72
C HIS A 177 -4.16 -19.28 -4.94
N GLY A 178 -4.30 -19.01 -3.65
CA GLY A 178 -5.11 -19.80 -2.75
C GLY A 178 -4.32 -20.93 -2.10
N LEU A 179 -5.00 -21.77 -1.32
CA LEU A 179 -4.37 -22.89 -0.65
C LEU A 179 -4.02 -23.99 -1.64
N THR A 180 -2.82 -24.56 -1.49
CA THR A 180 -2.41 -25.73 -2.28
C THR A 180 -3.07 -26.99 -1.71
N ASP A 181 -3.11 -28.07 -2.49
CA ASP A 181 -3.66 -29.37 -2.04
C ASP A 181 -2.96 -29.86 -0.77
N GLN A 182 -1.66 -29.62 -0.66
CA GLN A 182 -0.88 -29.99 0.52
C GLN A 182 -1.26 -29.15 1.73
N GLU A 183 -1.54 -27.87 1.56
CA GLU A 183 -1.94 -26.97 2.62
C GLU A 183 -3.36 -27.29 3.13
N VAL A 184 -4.22 -27.76 2.26
CA VAL A 184 -5.59 -28.15 2.62
C VAL A 184 -5.60 -29.45 3.41
N SER A 185 -4.70 -30.39 3.11
CA SER A 185 -4.63 -31.70 3.78
C SER A 185 -4.03 -31.62 5.19
N ASP A 186 -3.34 -30.56 5.53
CA ASP A 186 -2.76 -30.30 6.86
C ASP A 186 -3.75 -29.55 7.74
#